data_01abbcfb974d8f6c5b35617edf55ad83
#
_entry.id   01abbcfb974d8f6c5b35617edf55ad83
#
_cell.length_a   1.000
_cell.length_b   1.000
_cell.length_c   1.000
_cell.angle_alpha   90.00
_cell.angle_beta   90.00
_cell.angle_gamma   90.00
#
_symmetry.space_group_name_H-M   'P 1'
#
loop_
_entity.id
_entity.type
_entity.pdbx_description
1 polymer ?
#
loop_
_entity_poly.entity_id
_entity_poly.type
_entity_poly.pdbx_seq_one_letter_code
_entity_poly.pdbx_strand_id
1 'polypeptide(L)'
;MAPPEVPVVLQRWRTAWAGAEGRVPAAPWPEAPAAVVVEALLAAMEGRADAAAQLDRAASVWVDTRLSPATLVEQFPVLRATLTPPGVCGSQVLDEALDRLAARAFRLAVDRATDAARRDPLTGLGNRRALEETAGALLARLARHGGRLTVALVDLDGLKQVNDRLGHMAGDRLLVEFADRLRAVLRASDHAFRVGGDEFVVLLPGATPEGADHVFRRLRQQGPACSRGLALVPDEAPDLETALRLADRRLYAAKTGGRAGELASRGDDRDRQGA
;
A
#
# COMPACT_ATOMS: atom_id res chain seq x y z
N MET A 1 32.93 -29.50 -17.66
CA MET A 1 32.86 -28.34 -18.57
C MET A 1 32.48 -27.15 -17.70
N ALA A 2 33.22 -26.08 -17.79
CA ALA A 2 32.90 -24.89 -16.98
C ALA A 2 31.50 -24.33 -17.36
N PRO A 3 30.75 -23.79 -16.39
CA PRO A 3 29.46 -23.14 -16.68
C PRO A 3 29.68 -21.94 -17.63
N PRO A 4 28.70 -21.59 -18.45
CA PRO A 4 28.80 -20.43 -19.32
C PRO A 4 28.97 -19.14 -18.51
N GLU A 5 29.76 -18.20 -19.01
CA GLU A 5 29.93 -16.90 -18.36
C GLU A 5 28.65 -16.05 -18.47
N VAL A 6 28.33 -15.30 -17.41
CA VAL A 6 27.12 -14.43 -17.33
C VAL A 6 26.98 -13.52 -18.55
N PRO A 7 27.99 -12.81 -19.06
CA PRO A 7 27.86 -11.96 -20.24
C PRO A 7 27.40 -12.70 -21.51
N VAL A 8 27.87 -13.94 -21.71
CA VAL A 8 27.54 -14.77 -22.86
C VAL A 8 26.06 -15.18 -22.80
N VAL A 9 25.59 -15.57 -21.62
CA VAL A 9 24.18 -15.94 -21.38
C VAL A 9 23.27 -14.74 -21.61
N LEU A 10 23.64 -13.58 -21.06
CA LEU A 10 22.87 -12.35 -21.23
C LEU A 10 22.76 -11.90 -22.68
N GLN A 11 23.85 -11.96 -23.44
CA GLN A 11 23.82 -11.60 -24.85
C GLN A 11 22.88 -12.51 -25.66
N ARG A 12 22.93 -13.83 -25.43
CA ARG A 12 22.04 -14.79 -26.09
C ARG A 12 20.58 -14.58 -25.69
N TRP A 13 20.33 -14.35 -24.41
CA TRP A 13 18.97 -14.07 -23.91
C TRP A 13 18.43 -12.76 -24.48
N ARG A 14 19.23 -11.70 -24.51
CA ARG A 14 18.87 -10.41 -25.12
C ARG A 14 18.53 -10.54 -26.61
N THR A 15 19.31 -11.32 -27.35
CA THR A 15 19.04 -11.58 -28.78
C THR A 15 17.70 -12.31 -28.98
N ALA A 16 17.41 -13.31 -28.15
CA ALA A 16 16.16 -14.02 -28.19
C ALA A 16 14.95 -13.16 -27.76
N TRP A 17 15.17 -12.28 -26.78
CA TRP A 17 14.16 -11.27 -26.36
C TRP A 17 13.78 -10.36 -27.52
N ALA A 18 14.75 -9.83 -28.26
CA ALA A 18 14.51 -8.96 -29.41
C ALA A 18 13.83 -9.69 -30.59
N GLY A 19 14.08 -11.00 -30.74
CA GLY A 19 13.47 -11.81 -31.80
C GLY A 19 12.06 -12.31 -31.50
N ALA A 20 11.55 -12.09 -30.29
CA ALA A 20 10.22 -12.50 -29.86
C ALA A 20 9.12 -11.46 -30.26
N GLU A 21 9.30 -10.77 -31.40
CA GLU A 21 8.33 -9.80 -31.91
C GLU A 21 6.92 -10.40 -31.96
N GLY A 22 6.00 -9.83 -31.17
CA GLY A 22 4.58 -10.20 -31.10
C GLY A 22 4.16 -11.05 -29.88
N ARG A 23 5.09 -11.53 -29.05
CA ARG A 23 4.77 -12.32 -27.84
C ARG A 23 5.17 -11.66 -26.52
N VAL A 24 6.08 -10.69 -26.56
CA VAL A 24 6.50 -9.93 -25.37
C VAL A 24 5.95 -8.51 -25.52
N PRO A 25 5.39 -7.89 -24.46
CA PRO A 25 5.04 -6.48 -24.49
C PRO A 25 6.25 -5.66 -24.95
N ALA A 26 6.04 -4.54 -25.62
CA ALA A 26 7.08 -3.60 -26.09
C ALA A 26 7.85 -2.94 -24.89
N ALA A 27 8.31 -3.76 -23.96
CA ALA A 27 9.06 -3.35 -22.78
C ALA A 27 10.56 -3.37 -23.09
N PRO A 28 11.33 -2.37 -22.63
CA PRO A 28 12.78 -2.36 -22.81
C PRO A 28 13.40 -3.57 -22.13
N TRP A 29 14.50 -4.08 -22.69
CA TRP A 29 15.28 -5.18 -22.13
C TRP A 29 15.70 -4.87 -20.67
N PRO A 30 15.35 -5.69 -19.67
CA PRO A 30 15.66 -5.46 -18.27
C PRO A 30 17.09 -5.95 -17.94
N GLU A 31 18.13 -5.24 -18.39
CA GLU A 31 19.51 -5.71 -18.32
C GLU A 31 19.99 -6.07 -16.90
N ALA A 32 19.80 -5.18 -15.94
CA ALA A 32 20.22 -5.43 -14.57
C ALA A 32 19.42 -6.56 -13.89
N PRO A 33 18.08 -6.60 -13.97
CA PRO A 33 17.29 -7.73 -13.50
C PRO A 33 17.63 -9.05 -14.18
N ALA A 34 17.90 -9.04 -15.48
CA ALA A 34 18.29 -10.24 -16.23
C ALA A 34 19.62 -10.79 -15.73
N ALA A 35 20.60 -9.94 -15.45
CA ALA A 35 21.89 -10.35 -14.89
C ALA A 35 21.71 -11.07 -13.54
N VAL A 36 20.91 -10.52 -12.64
CA VAL A 36 20.62 -11.13 -11.33
C VAL A 36 19.94 -12.49 -11.46
N VAL A 37 19.03 -12.65 -12.43
CA VAL A 37 18.40 -13.95 -12.73
C VAL A 37 19.43 -14.97 -13.20
N VAL A 38 20.31 -14.61 -14.15
CA VAL A 38 21.33 -15.51 -14.68
C VAL A 38 22.32 -15.93 -13.59
N GLU A 39 22.80 -14.99 -12.79
CA GLU A 39 23.70 -15.28 -11.66
C GLU A 39 23.07 -16.25 -10.65
N ALA A 40 21.79 -16.06 -10.32
CA ALA A 40 21.07 -16.94 -9.40
C ALA A 40 20.89 -18.35 -9.94
N LEU A 41 20.61 -18.50 -11.24
CA LEU A 41 20.49 -19.80 -11.92
C LEU A 41 21.85 -20.52 -11.98
N LEU A 42 22.93 -19.81 -12.30
CA LEU A 42 24.27 -20.38 -12.30
C LEU A 42 24.71 -20.83 -10.89
N ALA A 43 24.42 -20.02 -9.86
CA ALA A 43 24.67 -20.39 -8.47
C ALA A 43 23.95 -21.68 -8.06
N ALA A 44 22.70 -21.85 -8.52
CA ALA A 44 21.94 -23.08 -8.27
C ALA A 44 22.55 -24.28 -9.00
N MET A 45 22.95 -24.12 -10.25
CA MET A 45 23.60 -25.18 -11.04
C MET A 45 24.95 -25.59 -10.46
N GLU A 46 25.67 -24.67 -9.86
CA GLU A 46 26.96 -24.90 -9.16
C GLU A 46 26.80 -25.54 -7.77
N GLY A 47 25.57 -25.66 -7.28
CA GLY A 47 25.24 -26.18 -5.95
C GLY A 47 25.70 -25.26 -4.82
N ARG A 48 25.75 -23.95 -5.05
CA ARG A 48 26.18 -22.96 -4.04
C ARG A 48 25.21 -22.90 -2.87
N ALA A 49 25.75 -22.80 -1.67
CA ALA A 49 24.96 -22.77 -0.44
C ALA A 49 23.98 -21.57 -0.36
N ASP A 50 24.28 -20.46 -1.05
CA ASP A 50 23.48 -19.25 -1.09
C ASP A 50 22.49 -19.17 -2.28
N ALA A 51 22.44 -20.22 -3.13
CA ALA A 51 21.62 -20.23 -4.35
C ALA A 51 20.14 -19.94 -4.09
N ALA A 52 19.56 -20.48 -3.03
CA ALA A 52 18.16 -20.25 -2.68
C ALA A 52 17.89 -18.76 -2.39
N ALA A 53 18.77 -18.10 -1.65
CA ALA A 53 18.68 -16.68 -1.35
C ALA A 53 18.86 -15.81 -2.61
N GLN A 54 19.72 -16.23 -3.52
CA GLN A 54 19.92 -15.55 -4.80
C GLN A 54 18.69 -15.67 -5.71
N LEU A 55 18.04 -16.84 -5.76
CA LEU A 55 16.79 -17.02 -6.51
C LEU A 55 15.66 -16.16 -5.93
N ASP A 56 15.53 -16.05 -4.61
CA ASP A 56 14.56 -15.16 -3.96
C ASP A 56 14.81 -13.69 -4.30
N ARG A 57 16.08 -13.26 -4.30
CA ARG A 57 16.48 -11.92 -4.71
C ARG A 57 16.18 -11.67 -6.20
N ALA A 58 16.50 -12.62 -7.06
CA ALA A 58 16.23 -12.54 -8.50
C ALA A 58 14.73 -12.36 -8.78
N ALA A 59 13.87 -13.14 -8.12
CA ALA A 59 12.42 -13.01 -8.22
C ALA A 59 11.95 -11.61 -7.78
N SER A 60 12.48 -11.08 -6.69
CA SER A 60 12.12 -9.75 -6.19
C SER A 60 12.53 -8.67 -7.20
N VAL A 61 13.77 -8.70 -7.70
CA VAL A 61 14.29 -7.74 -8.68
C VAL A 61 13.50 -7.81 -9.98
N TRP A 62 13.11 -9.02 -10.44
CA TRP A 62 12.26 -9.17 -11.63
C TRP A 62 10.91 -8.52 -11.45
N VAL A 63 10.21 -8.78 -10.34
CA VAL A 63 8.89 -8.20 -10.06
C VAL A 63 8.96 -6.67 -9.93
N ASP A 64 10.10 -6.10 -9.56
CA ASP A 64 10.34 -4.64 -9.53
C ASP A 64 10.37 -3.99 -10.93
N THR A 65 10.62 -4.77 -12.00
CA THR A 65 10.63 -4.27 -13.38
C THR A 65 9.25 -3.89 -13.91
N ARG A 66 8.17 -4.20 -13.18
CA ARG A 66 6.77 -4.14 -13.63
C ARG A 66 6.42 -5.13 -14.77
N LEU A 67 7.35 -6.02 -15.15
CA LEU A 67 7.07 -7.14 -16.05
C LEU A 67 6.30 -8.22 -15.28
N SER A 68 5.38 -8.89 -15.97
CA SER A 68 4.64 -9.96 -15.32
C SER A 68 5.54 -11.17 -15.05
N PRO A 69 5.27 -11.97 -14.00
CA PRO A 69 5.95 -13.24 -13.80
C PRO A 69 5.76 -14.19 -14.98
N ALA A 70 4.64 -14.11 -15.71
CA ALA A 70 4.41 -14.90 -16.92
C ALA A 70 5.45 -14.59 -17.99
N THR A 71 5.83 -13.32 -18.18
CA THR A 71 6.89 -12.92 -19.11
C THR A 71 8.23 -13.58 -18.78
N LEU A 72 8.56 -13.77 -17.49
CA LEU A 72 9.75 -14.51 -17.08
C LEU A 72 9.66 -15.98 -17.46
N VAL A 73 8.52 -16.63 -17.21
CA VAL A 73 8.30 -18.06 -17.51
C VAL A 73 8.36 -18.33 -19.02
N GLU A 74 7.85 -17.42 -19.85
CA GLU A 74 7.96 -17.49 -21.31
C GLU A 74 9.43 -17.54 -21.81
N GLN A 75 10.37 -17.05 -21.01
CA GLN A 75 11.81 -17.06 -21.34
C GLN A 75 12.53 -18.35 -20.90
N PHE A 76 11.89 -19.23 -20.14
CA PHE A 76 12.54 -20.46 -19.63
C PHE A 76 13.10 -21.37 -20.71
N PRO A 77 12.43 -21.59 -21.88
CA PRO A 77 13.03 -22.36 -22.95
C PRO A 77 14.36 -21.80 -23.45
N VAL A 78 14.45 -20.47 -23.56
CA VAL A 78 15.69 -19.77 -23.97
C VAL A 78 16.76 -19.90 -22.92
N LEU A 79 16.42 -19.68 -21.63
CA LEU A 79 17.35 -19.84 -20.53
C LEU A 79 17.87 -21.26 -20.43
N ARG A 80 17.02 -22.29 -20.59
CA ARG A 80 17.43 -23.69 -20.65
C ARG A 80 18.43 -23.94 -21.79
N ALA A 81 18.05 -23.52 -23.01
CA ALA A 81 18.92 -23.74 -24.19
C ALA A 81 20.27 -23.02 -24.09
N THR A 82 20.32 -21.90 -23.34
CA THR A 82 21.53 -21.11 -23.19
C THR A 82 22.44 -21.63 -22.06
N LEU A 83 21.82 -22.09 -20.97
CA LEU A 83 22.55 -22.57 -19.78
C LEU A 83 22.91 -24.05 -19.82
N THR A 84 22.22 -24.85 -20.66
CA THR A 84 22.52 -26.27 -20.81
C THR A 84 23.59 -26.47 -21.91
N PRO A 85 24.69 -27.15 -21.65
CA PRO A 85 25.70 -27.45 -22.66
C PRO A 85 25.12 -28.31 -23.80
N PRO A 86 25.65 -28.16 -25.05
CA PRO A 86 25.25 -29.02 -26.16
C PRO A 86 25.47 -30.49 -25.83
N GLY A 87 24.46 -31.34 -26.04
CA GLY A 87 24.51 -32.78 -25.82
C GLY A 87 24.19 -33.25 -24.40
N VAL A 88 23.88 -32.33 -23.47
CA VAL A 88 23.38 -32.66 -22.15
C VAL A 88 21.86 -32.56 -22.16
N CYS A 89 21.19 -33.68 -21.90
CA CYS A 89 19.72 -33.68 -21.74
C CYS A 89 19.36 -33.09 -20.36
N GLY A 90 18.55 -32.05 -20.34
CA GLY A 90 17.96 -31.32 -19.21
C GLY A 90 18.65 -31.45 -17.84
N SER A 91 19.13 -30.34 -17.29
CA SER A 91 19.61 -30.32 -15.90
C SER A 91 18.40 -30.24 -14.98
N GLN A 92 18.09 -31.30 -14.23
CA GLN A 92 17.03 -31.29 -13.20
C GLN A 92 17.21 -30.12 -12.20
N VAL A 93 18.46 -29.80 -11.86
CA VAL A 93 18.80 -28.69 -10.97
C VAL A 93 18.38 -27.34 -11.58
N LEU A 94 18.60 -27.16 -12.89
CA LEU A 94 18.16 -25.94 -13.59
C LEU A 94 16.62 -25.85 -13.65
N ASP A 95 15.95 -26.95 -13.91
CA ASP A 95 14.49 -26.99 -13.94
C ASP A 95 13.88 -26.66 -12.57
N GLU A 96 14.41 -27.27 -11.50
CA GLU A 96 14.03 -26.95 -10.13
C GLU A 96 14.31 -25.48 -9.76
N ALA A 97 15.42 -24.91 -10.21
CA ALA A 97 15.75 -23.51 -9.97
C ALA A 97 14.80 -22.56 -10.72
N LEU A 98 14.46 -22.86 -11.96
CA LEU A 98 13.48 -22.11 -12.75
C LEU A 98 12.08 -22.17 -12.12
N ASP A 99 11.64 -23.34 -11.68
CA ASP A 99 10.34 -23.52 -11.02
C ASP A 99 10.26 -22.74 -9.69
N ARG A 100 11.33 -22.77 -8.89
CA ARG A 100 11.43 -21.95 -7.67
C ARG A 100 11.36 -20.46 -7.96
N LEU A 101 12.11 -20.00 -8.97
CA LEU A 101 12.13 -18.61 -9.39
C LEU A 101 10.73 -18.15 -9.82
N ALA A 102 10.07 -18.94 -10.67
CA ALA A 102 8.70 -18.67 -11.10
C ALA A 102 7.71 -18.60 -9.93
N ALA A 103 7.69 -19.64 -9.11
CA ALA A 103 6.79 -19.72 -7.97
C ALA A 103 6.97 -18.53 -7.01
N ARG A 104 8.23 -18.09 -6.81
CA ARG A 104 8.53 -16.94 -5.97
C ARG A 104 8.09 -15.63 -6.62
N ALA A 105 8.37 -15.43 -7.92
CA ALA A 105 7.96 -14.25 -8.65
C ALA A 105 6.43 -14.11 -8.70
N PHE A 106 5.71 -15.20 -8.95
CA PHE A 106 4.23 -15.18 -8.90
C PHE A 106 3.69 -14.83 -7.52
N ARG A 107 4.20 -15.43 -6.44
CA ARG A 107 3.79 -15.08 -5.07
C ARG A 107 4.02 -13.60 -4.79
N LEU A 108 5.20 -13.07 -5.05
CA LEU A 108 5.52 -11.66 -4.85
C LEU A 108 4.61 -10.72 -5.66
N ALA A 109 4.31 -11.07 -6.91
CA ALA A 109 3.41 -10.28 -7.74
C ALA A 109 1.97 -10.29 -7.20
N VAL A 110 1.47 -11.43 -6.74
CA VAL A 110 0.15 -11.55 -6.11
C VAL A 110 0.11 -10.74 -4.81
N ASP A 111 1.13 -10.87 -3.95
CA ASP A 111 1.21 -10.11 -2.69
C ASP A 111 1.20 -8.60 -2.96
N ARG A 112 2.00 -8.13 -3.94
CA ARG A 112 2.03 -6.72 -4.34
C ARG A 112 0.71 -6.23 -4.93
N ALA A 113 0.09 -7.03 -5.80
CA ALA A 113 -1.21 -6.70 -6.36
C ALA A 113 -2.28 -6.60 -5.27
N THR A 114 -2.24 -7.51 -4.30
CA THR A 114 -3.14 -7.50 -3.15
C THR A 114 -2.90 -6.27 -2.28
N ASP A 115 -1.65 -5.96 -1.97
CA ASP A 115 -1.29 -4.77 -1.19
C ASP A 115 -1.69 -3.48 -1.92
N ALA A 116 -1.44 -3.39 -3.23
CA ALA A 116 -1.85 -2.25 -4.03
C ALA A 116 -3.38 -2.09 -4.07
N ALA A 117 -4.12 -3.22 -4.19
CA ALA A 117 -5.59 -3.23 -4.17
C ALA A 117 -6.19 -2.83 -2.80
N ARG A 118 -5.39 -2.78 -1.73
CA ARG A 118 -5.78 -2.39 -0.36
C ARG A 118 -5.38 -0.97 0.01
N ARG A 119 -4.67 -0.25 -0.86
CA ARG A 119 -4.21 1.12 -0.61
C ARG A 119 -4.98 2.14 -1.41
N ASP A 120 -5.12 3.33 -0.86
CA ASP A 120 -5.51 4.53 -1.60
C ASP A 120 -4.32 5.01 -2.45
N PRO A 121 -4.46 5.16 -3.77
CA PRO A 121 -3.33 5.44 -4.66
C PRO A 121 -2.73 6.83 -4.46
N LEU A 122 -3.49 7.79 -3.93
CA LEU A 122 -3.01 9.16 -3.69
C LEU A 122 -2.24 9.25 -2.38
N THR A 123 -2.83 8.76 -1.30
CA THR A 123 -2.29 8.94 0.06
C THR A 123 -1.47 7.75 0.55
N GLY A 124 -1.59 6.58 -0.08
CA GLY A 124 -0.95 5.33 0.36
C GLY A 124 -1.47 4.78 1.69
N LEU A 125 -2.51 5.38 2.29
CA LEU A 125 -3.24 4.79 3.42
C LEU A 125 -4.03 3.55 2.97
N GLY A 126 -4.57 2.78 3.91
CA GLY A 126 -5.55 1.76 3.57
C GLY A 126 -6.76 2.39 2.87
N ASN A 127 -7.36 1.67 1.92
CA ASN A 127 -8.62 2.08 1.29
C ASN A 127 -9.83 1.47 2.03
N ARG A 128 -11.04 1.68 1.53
CA ARG A 128 -12.29 1.15 2.11
C ARG A 128 -12.24 -0.37 2.31
N ARG A 129 -11.72 -1.12 1.33
CA ARG A 129 -11.60 -2.57 1.44
C ARG A 129 -10.66 -2.98 2.59
N ALA A 130 -9.51 -2.33 2.70
CA ALA A 130 -8.58 -2.58 3.81
C ALA A 130 -9.18 -2.22 5.17
N LEU A 131 -10.03 -1.18 5.26
CA LEU A 131 -10.78 -0.84 6.46
C LEU A 131 -11.69 -2.00 6.89
N GLU A 132 -12.51 -2.54 5.98
CA GLU A 132 -13.46 -3.61 6.28
C GLU A 132 -12.75 -4.89 6.75
N GLU A 133 -11.67 -5.29 6.07
CA GLU A 133 -10.86 -6.45 6.43
C GLU A 133 -10.18 -6.26 7.80
N THR A 134 -9.57 -5.10 8.04
CA THR A 134 -8.88 -4.80 9.31
C THR A 134 -9.85 -4.71 10.47
N ALA A 135 -10.98 -4.02 10.29
CA ALA A 135 -12.01 -3.92 11.30
C ALA A 135 -12.61 -5.30 11.65
N GLY A 136 -12.89 -6.14 10.64
CA GLY A 136 -13.35 -7.51 10.87
C GLY A 136 -12.39 -8.31 11.74
N ALA A 137 -11.10 -8.26 11.48
CA ALA A 137 -10.07 -8.92 12.28
C ALA A 137 -9.99 -8.38 13.72
N LEU A 138 -10.06 -7.05 13.89
CA LEU A 138 -10.06 -6.41 15.21
C LEU A 138 -11.31 -6.77 16.01
N LEU A 139 -12.49 -6.72 15.40
CA LEU A 139 -13.75 -7.08 16.06
C LEU A 139 -13.80 -8.54 16.46
N ALA A 140 -13.32 -9.46 15.60
CA ALA A 140 -13.19 -10.87 15.95
C ALA A 140 -12.22 -11.11 17.13
N ARG A 141 -11.17 -10.29 17.23
CA ARG A 141 -10.24 -10.32 18.40
C ARG A 141 -10.93 -9.81 19.66
N LEU A 142 -11.68 -8.71 19.57
CA LEU A 142 -12.44 -8.14 20.69
C LEU A 142 -13.48 -9.14 21.23
N ALA A 143 -14.21 -9.82 20.34
CA ALA A 143 -15.20 -10.82 20.73
C ALA A 143 -14.58 -11.98 21.52
N ARG A 144 -13.32 -12.36 21.23
CA ARG A 144 -12.63 -13.47 21.92
C ARG A 144 -11.93 -13.07 23.20
N HIS A 145 -11.36 -11.88 23.25
CA HIS A 145 -10.44 -11.47 24.32
C HIS A 145 -10.95 -10.26 25.13
N GLY A 146 -12.08 -9.71 24.76
CA GLY A 146 -12.57 -8.46 25.31
C GLY A 146 -11.76 -7.25 24.86
N GLY A 147 -12.05 -6.11 25.43
CA GLY A 147 -11.40 -4.84 25.11
C GLY A 147 -12.35 -3.89 24.39
N ARG A 148 -11.79 -2.87 23.76
CA ARG A 148 -12.56 -1.84 23.05
C ARG A 148 -11.83 -1.38 21.78
N LEU A 149 -12.59 -0.82 20.85
CA LEU A 149 -12.09 -0.19 19.64
C LEU A 149 -12.77 1.19 19.51
N THR A 150 -12.00 2.25 19.46
CA THR A 150 -12.53 3.55 19.05
C THR A 150 -12.43 3.66 17.53
N VAL A 151 -13.58 3.93 16.90
CA VAL A 151 -13.73 4.23 15.47
C VAL A 151 -13.89 5.74 15.32
N ALA A 152 -13.01 6.38 14.59
CA ALA A 152 -13.08 7.80 14.28
C ALA A 152 -13.36 7.99 12.79
N LEU A 153 -14.42 8.72 12.45
CA LEU A 153 -14.62 9.28 11.12
C LEU A 153 -14.07 10.70 11.13
N VAL A 154 -13.21 11.01 10.20
CA VAL A 154 -12.49 12.28 10.11
C VAL A 154 -12.67 12.86 8.72
N ASP A 155 -12.91 14.15 8.65
CA ASP A 155 -13.09 14.89 7.40
C ASP A 155 -12.17 16.10 7.38
N LEU A 156 -11.47 16.28 6.26
CA LEU A 156 -10.50 17.35 6.07
C LEU A 156 -11.21 18.67 5.76
N ASP A 157 -11.10 19.64 6.67
CA ASP A 157 -11.79 20.91 6.54
C ASP A 157 -11.21 21.75 5.41
N GLY A 158 -12.08 22.34 4.60
CA GLY A 158 -11.69 23.33 3.59
C GLY A 158 -11.10 22.78 2.30
N LEU A 159 -11.05 21.46 2.07
CA LEU A 159 -10.51 20.87 0.84
C LEU A 159 -11.17 21.46 -0.42
N LYS A 160 -12.51 21.64 -0.42
CA LYS A 160 -13.21 22.24 -1.54
C LYS A 160 -12.71 23.67 -1.83
N GLN A 161 -12.50 24.48 -0.79
CA GLN A 161 -12.01 25.86 -0.95
C GLN A 161 -10.59 25.90 -1.53
N VAL A 162 -9.74 24.95 -1.14
CA VAL A 162 -8.38 24.81 -1.70
C VAL A 162 -8.47 24.43 -3.18
N ASN A 163 -9.31 23.44 -3.53
CA ASN A 163 -9.53 23.04 -4.92
C ASN A 163 -10.04 24.19 -5.80
N ASP A 164 -11.05 24.93 -5.30
CA ASP A 164 -11.67 26.02 -6.04
C ASP A 164 -10.68 27.21 -6.26
N ARG A 165 -9.76 27.46 -5.33
CA ARG A 165 -8.81 28.56 -5.39
C ARG A 165 -7.49 28.22 -6.06
N LEU A 166 -6.95 27.02 -5.84
CA LEU A 166 -5.59 26.62 -6.18
C LEU A 166 -5.51 25.38 -7.10
N GLY A 167 -6.68 24.85 -7.49
CA GLY A 167 -6.82 23.67 -8.33
C GLY A 167 -6.63 22.33 -7.62
N HIS A 168 -7.06 21.26 -8.28
CA HIS A 168 -7.09 19.89 -7.70
C HIS A 168 -5.71 19.39 -7.25
N MET A 169 -4.63 19.79 -7.93
CA MET A 169 -3.28 19.39 -7.50
C MET A 169 -2.88 19.97 -6.13
N ALA A 170 -3.45 21.10 -5.73
CA ALA A 170 -3.22 21.67 -4.40
C ALA A 170 -4.03 20.89 -3.34
N GLY A 171 -5.26 20.49 -3.66
CA GLY A 171 -6.05 19.60 -2.80
C GLY A 171 -5.43 18.23 -2.63
N ASP A 172 -4.89 17.65 -3.69
CA ASP A 172 -4.18 16.37 -3.63
C ASP A 172 -2.96 16.45 -2.68
N ARG A 173 -2.18 17.53 -2.77
CA ARG A 173 -1.06 17.76 -1.82
C ARG A 173 -1.53 17.87 -0.38
N LEU A 174 -2.65 18.56 -0.15
CA LEU A 174 -3.24 18.70 1.19
C LEU A 174 -3.68 17.34 1.75
N LEU A 175 -4.28 16.47 0.92
CA LEU A 175 -4.66 15.10 1.27
C LEU A 175 -3.44 14.24 1.63
N VAL A 176 -2.37 14.33 0.86
CA VAL A 176 -1.12 13.61 1.13
C VAL A 176 -0.49 14.11 2.44
N GLU A 177 -0.40 15.42 2.64
CA GLU A 177 0.11 16.00 3.88
C GLU A 177 -0.70 15.53 5.09
N PHE A 178 -2.01 15.55 5.01
CA PHE A 178 -2.88 15.06 6.09
C PHE A 178 -2.64 13.58 6.40
N ALA A 179 -2.52 12.74 5.37
CA ALA A 179 -2.23 11.31 5.52
C ALA A 179 -0.88 11.07 6.20
N ASP A 180 0.15 11.83 5.86
CA ASP A 180 1.48 11.73 6.47
C ASP A 180 1.46 12.16 7.93
N ARG A 181 0.69 13.20 8.26
CA ARG A 181 0.48 13.62 9.65
C ARG A 181 -0.28 12.59 10.47
N LEU A 182 -1.32 11.96 9.88
CA LEU A 182 -2.00 10.83 10.52
C LEU A 182 -1.00 9.71 10.86
N ARG A 183 -0.17 9.28 9.91
CA ARG A 183 0.87 8.26 10.16
C ARG A 183 1.82 8.65 11.28
N ALA A 184 2.23 9.92 11.34
CA ALA A 184 3.19 10.40 12.34
C ALA A 184 2.63 10.43 13.77
N VAL A 185 1.32 10.60 13.95
CA VAL A 185 0.69 10.64 15.28
C VAL A 185 0.13 9.31 15.76
N LEU A 186 -0.08 8.35 14.86
CA LEU A 186 -0.62 7.04 15.17
C LEU A 186 0.47 6.08 15.69
N ARG A 187 0.06 5.12 16.54
CA ARG A 187 0.91 4.05 17.04
C ARG A 187 0.91 2.89 16.04
N ALA A 188 1.83 1.95 16.18
CA ALA A 188 1.88 0.75 15.34
C ALA A 188 0.61 -0.13 15.40
N SER A 189 -0.16 -0.04 16.49
CA SER A 189 -1.44 -0.74 16.67
C SER A 189 -2.63 -0.02 16.04
N ASP A 190 -2.46 1.25 15.68
CA ASP A 190 -3.54 2.09 15.16
C ASP A 190 -3.54 2.03 13.63
N HIS A 191 -4.71 2.19 13.03
CA HIS A 191 -4.85 2.06 11.59
C HIS A 191 -5.59 3.26 11.01
N ALA A 192 -5.12 3.76 9.87
CA ALA A 192 -5.76 4.86 9.14
C ALA A 192 -6.10 4.45 7.71
N PHE A 193 -7.26 4.91 7.25
CA PHE A 193 -7.82 4.60 5.94
C PHE A 193 -8.40 5.86 5.30
N ARG A 194 -8.29 5.97 3.97
CA ARG A 194 -9.05 6.95 3.21
C ARG A 194 -10.21 6.24 2.52
N VAL A 195 -11.43 6.66 2.80
CA VAL A 195 -12.66 5.97 2.36
C VAL A 195 -13.47 6.76 1.33
N GLY A 196 -13.17 8.05 1.18
CA GLY A 196 -13.83 8.97 0.25
C GLY A 196 -12.92 10.15 -0.09
N GLY A 197 -13.44 11.16 -0.76
CA GLY A 197 -12.70 12.35 -1.19
C GLY A 197 -11.84 12.99 -0.09
N ASP A 198 -12.50 13.55 0.92
CA ASP A 198 -11.91 14.19 2.12
C ASP A 198 -12.13 13.37 3.41
N GLU A 199 -12.71 12.16 3.29
CA GLU A 199 -13.08 11.31 4.42
C GLU A 199 -12.01 10.27 4.74
N PHE A 200 -11.65 10.23 6.01
CA PHE A 200 -10.71 9.26 6.58
C PHE A 200 -11.36 8.50 7.74
N VAL A 201 -10.97 7.26 7.92
CA VAL A 201 -11.36 6.47 9.10
C VAL A 201 -10.10 6.09 9.86
N VAL A 202 -10.14 6.24 11.17
CA VAL A 202 -9.05 5.81 12.06
C VAL A 202 -9.61 4.79 13.05
N LEU A 203 -8.94 3.65 13.14
CA LEU A 203 -9.22 2.61 14.11
C LEU A 203 -8.16 2.65 15.21
N LEU A 204 -8.59 2.80 16.47
CA LEU A 204 -7.72 2.94 17.64
C LEU A 204 -8.02 1.81 18.64
N PRO A 205 -7.39 0.62 18.50
CA PRO A 205 -7.59 -0.50 19.42
C PRO A 205 -7.18 -0.16 20.85
N GLY A 206 -8.04 -0.44 21.82
CA GLY A 206 -7.81 -0.19 23.24
C GLY A 206 -7.86 1.27 23.67
N ALA A 207 -8.10 2.21 22.75
CA ALA A 207 -8.20 3.63 23.11
C ALA A 207 -9.56 3.96 23.76
N THR A 208 -9.52 4.83 24.76
CA THR A 208 -10.70 5.51 25.33
C THR A 208 -11.02 6.77 24.51
N PRO A 209 -12.20 7.38 24.68
CA PRO A 209 -12.50 8.68 24.03
C PRO A 209 -11.44 9.74 24.30
N GLU A 210 -10.95 9.85 25.55
CA GLU A 210 -9.92 10.80 25.94
C GLU A 210 -8.57 10.48 25.26
N GLY A 211 -8.24 9.20 25.13
CA GLY A 211 -7.06 8.74 24.40
C GLY A 211 -7.13 9.09 22.91
N ALA A 212 -8.29 8.90 22.30
CA ALA A 212 -8.56 9.31 20.92
C ALA A 212 -8.45 10.84 20.78
N ASP A 213 -9.03 11.62 21.71
CA ASP A 213 -8.93 13.07 21.72
C ASP A 213 -7.49 13.56 21.82
N HIS A 214 -6.63 12.86 22.53
CA HIS A 214 -5.20 13.16 22.57
C HIS A 214 -4.52 13.01 21.21
N VAL A 215 -4.83 11.92 20.47
CA VAL A 215 -4.32 11.70 19.11
C VAL A 215 -4.72 12.86 18.19
N PHE A 216 -6.00 13.21 18.18
CA PHE A 216 -6.51 14.27 17.29
C PHE A 216 -6.08 15.68 17.73
N ARG A 217 -5.78 15.91 19.00
CA ARG A 217 -5.18 17.17 19.47
C ARG A 217 -3.78 17.34 18.91
N ARG A 218 -2.96 16.27 18.93
CA ARG A 218 -1.63 16.27 18.32
C ARG A 218 -1.70 16.50 16.81
N LEU A 219 -2.65 15.86 16.13
CA LEU A 219 -2.86 16.03 14.70
C LEU A 219 -3.15 17.51 14.35
N ARG A 220 -4.06 18.16 15.07
CA ARG A 220 -4.40 19.58 14.86
C ARG A 220 -3.26 20.56 15.10
N GLN A 221 -2.33 20.24 15.99
CA GLN A 221 -1.20 21.13 16.28
C GLN A 221 -0.16 21.17 15.15
N GLN A 222 -0.17 20.18 14.26
CA GLN A 222 0.91 19.96 13.31
C GLN A 222 0.44 19.80 11.85
N GLY A 223 -0.84 19.91 11.56
CA GLY A 223 -1.36 19.62 10.24
C GLY A 223 -2.62 20.41 9.86
N PRO A 224 -3.19 20.10 8.70
CA PRO A 224 -4.43 20.71 8.22
C PRO A 224 -5.58 20.52 9.21
N ALA A 225 -6.49 21.49 9.23
CA ALA A 225 -7.68 21.42 10.07
C ALA A 225 -8.57 20.24 9.65
N CYS A 226 -9.13 19.54 10.64
CA CYS A 226 -10.07 18.45 10.41
C CYS A 226 -11.15 18.41 11.48
N SER A 227 -12.34 18.02 11.07
CA SER A 227 -13.47 17.70 11.93
C SER A 227 -13.55 16.19 12.13
N ARG A 228 -14.07 15.74 13.29
CA ARG A 228 -14.19 14.32 13.60
C ARG A 228 -15.44 13.96 14.37
N GLY A 229 -15.89 12.72 14.21
CA GLY A 229 -16.81 12.03 15.10
C GLY A 229 -16.21 10.72 15.58
N LEU A 230 -16.46 10.35 16.82
CA LEU A 230 -15.93 9.14 17.47
C LEU A 230 -17.08 8.20 17.84
N ALA A 231 -16.87 6.88 17.79
CA ALA A 231 -17.76 5.87 18.33
C ALA A 231 -16.96 4.72 18.95
N LEU A 232 -17.48 4.11 20.01
CA LEU A 232 -16.83 3.01 20.72
C LEU A 232 -17.52 1.69 20.43
N VAL A 233 -16.70 0.66 20.20
CA VAL A 233 -17.13 -0.72 20.03
C VAL A 233 -16.54 -1.55 21.19
N PRO A 234 -17.32 -2.33 21.91
CA PRO A 234 -18.76 -2.60 21.73
C PRO A 234 -19.68 -1.60 22.49
N ASP A 235 -19.13 -0.67 23.27
CA ASP A 235 -19.88 0.09 24.29
C ASP A 235 -21.04 0.93 23.71
N GLU A 236 -20.87 1.51 22.52
CA GLU A 236 -21.86 2.36 21.85
C GLU A 236 -22.41 1.76 20.55
N ALA A 237 -21.67 0.83 19.94
CA ALA A 237 -22.02 0.20 18.68
C ALA A 237 -21.54 -1.26 18.68
N PRO A 238 -22.37 -2.23 18.18
CA PRO A 238 -22.01 -3.64 18.16
C PRO A 238 -21.03 -4.00 17.03
N ASP A 239 -20.98 -3.18 15.97
CA ASP A 239 -20.23 -3.46 14.74
C ASP A 239 -19.68 -2.18 14.08
N LEU A 240 -18.86 -2.35 13.05
CA LEU A 240 -18.23 -1.25 12.32
C LEU A 240 -19.25 -0.33 11.65
N GLU A 241 -20.27 -0.89 11.03
CA GLU A 241 -21.26 -0.11 10.29
C GLU A 241 -22.06 0.83 11.22
N THR A 242 -22.49 0.29 12.36
CA THR A 242 -23.19 1.07 13.38
C THR A 242 -22.27 2.12 14.00
N ALA A 243 -21.00 1.79 14.24
CA ALA A 243 -20.01 2.73 14.75
C ALA A 243 -19.75 3.87 13.76
N LEU A 244 -19.62 3.57 12.46
CA LEU A 244 -19.43 4.60 11.44
C LEU A 244 -20.65 5.52 11.32
N ARG A 245 -21.87 4.98 11.38
CA ARG A 245 -23.10 5.81 11.39
C ARG A 245 -23.19 6.72 12.63
N LEU A 246 -22.74 6.24 13.79
CA LEU A 246 -22.71 7.06 15.00
C LEU A 246 -21.63 8.15 14.91
N ALA A 247 -20.46 7.79 14.42
CA ALA A 247 -19.36 8.73 14.19
C ALA A 247 -19.75 9.82 13.17
N ASP A 248 -20.43 9.45 12.08
CA ASP A 248 -20.92 10.40 11.07
C ASP A 248 -21.87 11.45 11.67
N ARG A 249 -22.84 11.02 12.44
CA ARG A 249 -23.74 11.96 13.14
C ARG A 249 -23.00 12.94 14.05
N ARG A 250 -21.97 12.45 14.77
CA ARG A 250 -21.14 13.27 15.65
C ARG A 250 -20.23 14.23 14.87
N LEU A 251 -19.68 13.79 13.74
CA LEU A 251 -18.91 14.61 12.82
C LEU A 251 -19.78 15.75 12.24
N TYR A 252 -21.00 15.43 11.80
CA TYR A 252 -21.94 16.42 11.31
C TYR A 252 -22.29 17.47 12.37
N ALA A 253 -22.55 17.05 13.60
CA ALA A 253 -22.81 17.96 14.72
C ALA A 253 -21.60 18.86 15.02
N ALA A 254 -20.39 18.34 14.98
CA ALA A 254 -19.16 19.12 15.15
C ALA A 254 -18.98 20.19 14.06
N LYS A 255 -19.26 19.86 12.80
CA LYS A 255 -19.20 20.80 11.67
C LYS A 255 -20.24 21.90 11.75
N THR A 256 -21.45 21.57 12.17
CA THR A 256 -22.55 22.56 12.27
C THR A 256 -22.45 23.41 13.54
N GLY A 257 -22.04 22.84 14.67
CA GLY A 257 -21.80 23.55 15.91
C GLY A 257 -20.64 24.56 15.83
N GLY A 258 -19.55 24.20 15.14
CA GLY A 258 -18.44 25.11 14.86
C GLY A 258 -18.85 26.30 13.97
N ARG A 259 -19.68 26.10 12.97
CA ARG A 259 -20.21 27.18 12.12
C ARG A 259 -21.13 28.14 12.86
N ALA A 260 -21.92 27.65 13.82
CA ALA A 260 -22.78 28.51 14.65
C ALA A 260 -21.93 29.44 15.58
N GLY A 261 -20.81 28.95 16.10
CA GLY A 261 -19.88 29.75 16.91
C GLY A 261 -19.13 30.83 16.10
N GLU A 262 -18.74 30.52 14.85
CA GLU A 262 -18.09 31.50 13.96
C GLU A 262 -19.04 32.61 13.48
N LEU A 263 -20.31 32.31 13.26
CA LEU A 263 -21.34 33.28 12.89
C LEU A 263 -21.70 34.21 14.08
N ALA A 264 -21.71 33.68 15.30
CA ALA A 264 -21.93 34.46 16.51
C ALA A 264 -20.76 35.40 16.81
N SER A 265 -19.50 34.97 16.60
CA SER A 265 -18.34 35.83 16.82
C SER A 265 -18.19 36.94 15.79
N ARG A 266 -18.66 36.76 14.56
CA ARG A 266 -18.66 37.80 13.50
C ARG A 266 -19.80 38.81 13.63
N GLY A 267 -20.87 38.47 14.37
CA GLY A 267 -21.99 39.39 14.70
C GLY A 267 -21.58 40.44 15.74
N ASP A 268 -20.76 40.04 16.71
CA ASP A 268 -20.41 40.91 17.85
C ASP A 268 -19.34 41.96 17.52
N ASP A 269 -18.57 41.78 16.45
CA ASP A 269 -17.53 42.71 16.01
C ASP A 269 -18.09 43.87 15.14
N ARG A 270 -19.32 43.73 14.60
CA ARG A 270 -19.98 44.81 13.82
C ARG A 270 -20.65 45.85 14.68
N ASP A 271 -21.09 45.45 15.88
CA ASP A 271 -21.73 46.38 16.82
C ASP A 271 -20.73 47.21 17.64
N ARG A 272 -19.44 46.89 17.61
CA ARG A 272 -18.39 47.66 18.31
C ARG A 272 -17.70 48.72 17.45
N GLN A 273 -17.98 48.79 16.16
CA GLN A 273 -17.41 49.83 15.27
C GLN A 273 -18.40 50.92 14.87
N GLY A 274 -19.58 50.97 15.48
CA GLY A 274 -20.64 51.94 15.19
C GLY A 274 -21.06 52.83 16.36
N ALA A 275 -20.17 53.01 17.39
CA ALA A 275 -20.44 53.95 18.49
C ALA A 275 -19.34 54.99 18.63
#